data_459b6456927a6d7016bc65ea39b94612
#
_entry.id   459b6456927a6d7016bc65ea39b94612
#
_cell.length_a   1.000
_cell.length_b   1.000
_cell.length_c   1.000
_cell.angle_alpha   90.00
_cell.angle_beta   90.00
_cell.angle_gamma   90.00
#
_symmetry.space_group_name_H-M   'P 1'
#
loop_
_entity.id
_entity.type
_entity.pdbx_description
1 polymer ?
#
loop_
_entity_poly.entity_id
_entity_poly.type
_entity_poly.pdbx_seq_one_letter_code
_entity_poly.pdbx_strand_id
1 'polypeptide(L)'
;FIDESQPKWRDRNRGLVTGTTLSFLFLTGVIFAFPHAHNYTRQRMEKKSGGRQAKRALITAFSILDSASDSPEEIYTHIYKAVISFINHKTGSIRMEYSTGEITEIIKNYDEAEVYKGIEQILTRGEAVRFAPISSQEAQNDLLGIKQFLEKIDGDWS
;
A
#
# COMPACT_ATOMS: atom_id res chain seq x y z
N PHE A 1 -15.12 23.40 -78.69
CA PHE A 1 -14.39 22.22 -78.22
C PHE A 1 -14.04 22.45 -76.78
N ILE A 2 -14.79 21.85 -75.88
CA ILE A 2 -14.50 21.84 -74.47
C ILE A 2 -13.72 20.54 -74.19
N ASP A 3 -12.50 20.67 -73.77
CA ASP A 3 -11.62 19.53 -73.45
C ASP A 3 -12.03 18.89 -72.11
N GLU A 4 -12.67 17.74 -72.20
CA GLU A 4 -13.17 16.95 -71.08
C GLU A 4 -12.06 16.07 -70.39
N SER A 5 -10.80 16.41 -70.54
CA SER A 5 -9.70 15.57 -70.08
C SER A 5 -9.19 15.82 -68.64
N GLN A 6 -9.91 16.56 -67.80
CA GLN A 6 -9.42 16.94 -66.48
C GLN A 6 -10.24 16.45 -65.24
N PRO A 7 -10.58 15.20 -65.09
CA PRO A 7 -10.98 14.83 -63.70
C PRO A 7 -10.24 13.65 -63.07
N LYS A 8 -9.40 12.90 -63.77
CA LYS A 8 -8.85 11.63 -63.21
C LYS A 8 -7.79 11.76 -62.11
N TRP A 9 -7.08 12.86 -62.01
CA TRP A 9 -6.09 13.07 -60.93
C TRP A 9 -6.73 13.49 -59.60
N ARG A 10 -7.85 14.17 -59.66
CA ARG A 10 -8.58 14.69 -58.50
C ARG A 10 -9.22 13.56 -57.66
N ASP A 11 -9.73 12.56 -58.32
CA ASP A 11 -10.36 11.40 -57.64
C ASP A 11 -9.36 10.44 -57.08
N ARG A 12 -8.19 10.29 -57.72
CA ARG A 12 -7.08 9.45 -57.19
C ARG A 12 -6.43 10.05 -55.94
N ASN A 13 -6.36 11.38 -55.84
CA ASN A 13 -5.83 12.06 -54.68
C ASN A 13 -6.83 12.15 -53.52
N ARG A 14 -8.13 12.11 -53.79
CA ARG A 14 -9.15 12.08 -52.71
C ARG A 14 -9.03 10.84 -51.84
N GLY A 15 -8.81 9.67 -52.38
CA GLY A 15 -8.61 8.44 -51.62
C GLY A 15 -7.33 8.47 -50.76
N LEU A 16 -6.25 9.05 -51.30
CA LEU A 16 -5.00 9.23 -50.54
C LEU A 16 -5.14 10.25 -49.42
N VAL A 17 -5.79 11.36 -49.64
CA VAL A 17 -5.99 12.41 -48.63
C VAL A 17 -6.96 11.97 -47.53
N THR A 18 -8.01 11.24 -47.85
CA THR A 18 -8.94 10.68 -46.86
C THR A 18 -8.28 9.56 -46.05
N GLY A 19 -7.46 8.70 -46.65
CA GLY A 19 -6.72 7.66 -45.97
C GLY A 19 -5.67 8.20 -44.97
N THR A 20 -4.93 9.24 -45.38
CA THR A 20 -3.92 9.87 -44.51
C THR A 20 -4.53 10.64 -43.35
N THR A 21 -5.65 11.35 -43.58
CA THR A 21 -6.37 12.07 -42.52
C THR A 21 -6.99 11.10 -41.50
N LEU A 22 -7.56 9.98 -41.92
CA LEU A 22 -8.10 8.96 -41.02
C LEU A 22 -6.99 8.31 -40.17
N SER A 23 -5.85 8.00 -40.77
CA SER A 23 -4.68 7.44 -40.05
C SER A 23 -4.13 8.42 -39.00
N PHE A 24 -4.10 9.70 -39.34
CA PHE A 24 -3.63 10.74 -38.40
C PHE A 24 -4.59 10.92 -37.23
N LEU A 25 -5.91 10.89 -37.46
CA LEU A 25 -6.93 10.94 -36.41
C LEU A 25 -6.87 9.70 -35.50
N PHE A 26 -6.62 8.52 -36.07
CA PHE A 26 -6.47 7.29 -35.29
C PHE A 26 -5.21 7.34 -34.39
N LEU A 27 -4.09 7.80 -34.96
CA LEU A 27 -2.83 7.95 -34.23
C LEU A 27 -2.96 8.95 -33.06
N THR A 28 -3.62 10.09 -33.33
CA THR A 28 -3.87 11.11 -32.29
C THR A 28 -4.80 10.58 -31.20
N GLY A 29 -5.84 9.81 -31.55
CA GLY A 29 -6.74 9.16 -30.60
C GLY A 29 -6.00 8.17 -29.70
N VAL A 30 -5.09 7.35 -30.25
CA VAL A 30 -4.27 6.41 -29.47
C VAL A 30 -3.33 7.15 -28.50
N ILE A 31 -2.68 8.23 -28.96
CA ILE A 31 -1.76 9.02 -28.11
C ILE A 31 -2.53 9.67 -26.94
N PHE A 32 -3.75 10.15 -27.15
CA PHE A 32 -4.57 10.72 -26.07
C PHE A 32 -5.20 9.67 -25.15
N ALA A 33 -5.57 8.50 -25.68
CA ALA A 33 -6.16 7.42 -24.88
C ALA A 33 -5.12 6.66 -24.04
N PHE A 34 -3.86 6.60 -24.50
CA PHE A 34 -2.79 5.83 -23.85
C PHE A 34 -2.52 6.24 -22.39
N PRO A 35 -2.34 7.54 -22.04
CA PRO A 35 -2.12 7.92 -20.66
C PRO A 35 -3.34 7.65 -19.77
N HIS A 36 -4.57 7.76 -20.31
CA HIS A 36 -5.78 7.45 -19.55
C HIS A 36 -5.93 5.95 -19.28
N ALA A 37 -5.66 5.11 -20.27
CA ALA A 37 -5.69 3.65 -20.13
C ALA A 37 -4.57 3.16 -19.21
N HIS A 38 -3.37 3.75 -19.32
CA HIS A 38 -2.23 3.42 -18.45
C HIS A 38 -2.51 3.78 -16.98
N ASN A 39 -3.05 4.97 -16.70
CA ASN A 39 -3.41 5.38 -15.35
C ASN A 39 -4.54 4.51 -14.76
N TYR A 40 -5.53 4.12 -15.57
CA TYR A 40 -6.62 3.26 -15.13
C TYR A 40 -6.16 1.85 -14.79
N THR A 41 -5.27 1.27 -15.60
CA THR A 41 -4.70 -0.05 -15.33
C THR A 41 -3.76 -0.04 -14.13
N ARG A 42 -2.98 1.04 -13.96
CA ARG A 42 -2.09 1.22 -12.80
C ARG A 42 -2.89 1.32 -11.50
N GLN A 43 -3.94 2.15 -11.46
CA GLN A 43 -4.82 2.25 -10.28
C GLN A 43 -5.53 0.92 -9.94
N ARG A 44 -5.94 0.13 -10.95
CA ARG A 44 -6.51 -1.21 -10.71
C ARG A 44 -5.47 -2.21 -10.19
N MET A 45 -4.24 -2.14 -10.68
CA MET A 45 -3.16 -3.02 -10.20
C MET A 45 -2.71 -2.62 -8.78
N GLU A 46 -2.62 -1.33 -8.49
CA GLU A 46 -2.32 -0.82 -7.14
C GLU A 46 -3.40 -1.23 -6.13
N LYS A 47 -4.70 -1.10 -6.47
CA LYS A 47 -5.80 -1.59 -5.62
C LYS A 47 -5.78 -3.11 -5.43
N LYS A 48 -5.43 -3.91 -6.45
CA LYS A 48 -5.35 -5.37 -6.34
C LYS A 48 -4.09 -5.84 -5.60
N SER A 49 -2.97 -5.14 -5.72
CA SER A 49 -1.74 -5.45 -4.98
C SER A 49 -1.87 -5.01 -3.52
N GLY A 50 -2.45 -3.84 -3.26
CA GLY A 50 -2.74 -3.35 -1.91
C GLY A 50 -3.63 -4.30 -1.12
N GLY A 51 -4.72 -4.80 -1.72
CA GLY A 51 -5.60 -5.76 -1.06
C GLY A 51 -4.94 -7.12 -0.75
N ARG A 52 -3.98 -7.58 -1.57
CA ARG A 52 -3.20 -8.80 -1.29
C ARG A 52 -2.13 -8.56 -0.22
N GLN A 53 -1.49 -7.41 -0.23
CA GLN A 53 -0.53 -7.01 0.79
C GLN A 53 -1.22 -6.81 2.13
N ALA A 54 -2.36 -6.11 2.15
CA ALA A 54 -3.15 -5.91 3.36
C ALA A 54 -3.58 -7.25 4.00
N LYS A 55 -4.03 -8.22 3.21
CA LYS A 55 -4.38 -9.57 3.72
C LYS A 55 -3.18 -10.34 4.30
N ARG A 56 -1.96 -10.01 3.92
CA ARG A 56 -0.74 -10.63 4.46
C ARG A 56 -0.18 -9.87 5.66
N ALA A 57 -0.67 -8.67 5.95
CA ALA A 57 -0.17 -7.81 7.02
C ALA A 57 -0.11 -8.55 8.36
N LEU A 58 -1.24 -9.13 8.77
CA LEU A 58 -1.35 -9.84 10.04
C LEU A 58 -0.48 -11.09 10.09
N ILE A 59 -0.47 -11.90 9.02
CA ILE A 59 0.33 -13.13 8.94
C ILE A 59 1.82 -12.80 9.07
N THR A 60 2.28 -11.76 8.36
CA THR A 60 3.70 -11.34 8.42
C THR A 60 4.05 -10.79 9.80
N ALA A 61 3.17 -9.97 10.40
CA ALA A 61 3.38 -9.45 11.75
C ALA A 61 3.47 -10.59 12.77
N PHE A 62 2.59 -11.58 12.70
CA PHE A 62 2.61 -12.74 13.60
C PHE A 62 3.86 -13.59 13.43
N SER A 63 4.31 -13.82 12.20
CA SER A 63 5.57 -14.53 11.93
C SER A 63 6.77 -13.84 12.58
N ILE A 64 6.78 -12.50 12.62
CA ILE A 64 7.82 -11.72 13.30
C ILE A 64 7.70 -11.91 14.83
N LEU A 65 6.49 -11.83 15.38
CA LEU A 65 6.27 -12.00 16.84
C LEU A 65 6.60 -13.42 17.30
N ASP A 66 6.29 -14.43 16.50
CA ASP A 66 6.58 -15.84 16.83
C ASP A 66 8.07 -16.18 16.78
N SER A 67 8.88 -15.36 16.13
CA SER A 67 10.34 -15.50 16.11
C SER A 67 11.05 -14.80 17.27
N ALA A 68 10.32 -14.15 18.18
CA ALA A 68 10.91 -13.51 19.35
C ALA A 68 11.47 -14.56 20.32
N SER A 69 12.63 -14.27 20.90
CA SER A 69 13.21 -15.07 21.98
C SER A 69 12.61 -14.71 23.33
N ASP A 70 13.07 -15.36 24.41
CA ASP A 70 12.59 -15.10 25.77
C ASP A 70 13.19 -13.84 26.44
N SER A 71 14.12 -13.15 25.76
CA SER A 71 14.71 -11.92 26.29
C SER A 71 13.72 -10.74 26.14
N PRO A 72 13.43 -9.98 27.21
CA PRO A 72 12.54 -8.82 27.14
C PRO A 72 12.93 -7.83 26.04
N GLU A 73 14.22 -7.53 25.88
CA GLU A 73 14.72 -6.58 24.86
C GLU A 73 14.43 -7.05 23.44
N GLU A 74 14.60 -8.36 23.19
CA GLU A 74 14.30 -8.95 21.88
C GLU A 74 12.80 -9.00 21.65
N ILE A 75 12.00 -9.33 22.65
CA ILE A 75 10.53 -9.31 22.55
C ILE A 75 10.05 -7.93 22.09
N TYR A 76 10.48 -6.85 22.74
CA TYR A 76 10.06 -5.49 22.35
C TYR A 76 10.61 -5.07 20.98
N THR A 77 11.81 -5.53 20.62
CA THR A 77 12.35 -5.32 19.27
C THR A 77 11.47 -5.99 18.21
N HIS A 78 10.98 -7.20 18.46
CA HIS A 78 10.09 -7.92 17.55
C HIS A 78 8.69 -7.31 17.53
N ILE A 79 8.16 -6.86 18.67
CA ILE A 79 6.91 -6.12 18.75
C ILE A 79 6.97 -4.88 17.84
N TYR A 80 8.00 -4.06 17.97
CA TYR A 80 8.18 -2.86 17.16
C TYR A 80 8.26 -3.18 15.66
N LYS A 81 9.08 -4.18 15.28
CA LYS A 81 9.20 -4.63 13.89
C LYS A 81 7.87 -5.16 13.33
N ALA A 82 7.12 -5.91 14.13
CA ALA A 82 5.83 -6.46 13.72
C ALA A 82 4.80 -5.37 13.46
N VAL A 83 4.72 -4.37 14.34
CA VAL A 83 3.80 -3.22 14.18
C VAL A 83 4.17 -2.41 12.93
N ILE A 84 5.45 -2.11 12.70
CA ILE A 84 5.90 -1.42 11.47
C ILE A 84 5.55 -2.22 10.23
N SER A 85 5.83 -3.53 10.24
CA SER A 85 5.52 -4.41 9.13
C SER A 85 4.02 -4.42 8.82
N PHE A 86 3.18 -4.50 9.86
CA PHE A 86 1.74 -4.45 9.73
C PHE A 86 1.27 -3.14 9.08
N ILE A 87 1.71 -1.99 9.60
CA ILE A 87 1.37 -0.68 9.06
C ILE A 87 1.82 -0.54 7.60
N ASN A 88 3.05 -0.93 7.29
CA ASN A 88 3.58 -0.85 5.93
C ASN A 88 2.75 -1.68 4.93
N HIS A 89 2.33 -2.89 5.32
CA HIS A 89 1.49 -3.73 4.48
C HIS A 89 0.07 -3.16 4.31
N LYS A 90 -0.48 -2.53 5.35
CA LYS A 90 -1.82 -1.94 5.31
C LYS A 90 -1.84 -0.63 4.52
N THR A 91 -0.85 0.23 4.70
CA THR A 91 -0.77 1.54 4.04
C THR A 91 -0.11 1.49 2.66
N GLY A 92 0.59 0.38 2.32
CA GLY A 92 1.44 0.29 1.13
C GLY A 92 2.72 1.12 1.25
N SER A 93 3.08 1.55 2.45
CA SER A 93 4.31 2.29 2.73
C SER A 93 5.53 1.35 2.76
N ILE A 94 6.72 1.92 2.55
CA ILE A 94 8.01 1.20 2.68
C ILE A 94 8.91 2.05 3.59
N ARG A 95 8.52 2.20 4.84
CA ARG A 95 9.33 2.90 5.84
C ARG A 95 9.90 1.89 6.83
N MET A 96 11.16 2.09 7.19
CA MET A 96 11.86 1.19 8.14
C MET A 96 11.64 1.60 9.60
N GLU A 97 11.33 2.87 9.83
CA GLU A 97 11.20 3.44 11.17
C GLU A 97 10.01 4.38 11.25
N TYR A 98 9.34 4.36 12.38
CA TYR A 98 8.30 5.28 12.79
C TYR A 98 8.52 5.61 14.27
N SER A 99 8.22 6.82 14.68
CA SER A 99 8.12 7.12 16.11
C SER A 99 6.84 6.50 16.69
N THR A 100 6.82 6.25 18.00
CA THR A 100 5.62 5.75 18.70
C THR A 100 4.41 6.65 18.45
N GLY A 101 4.61 7.97 18.43
CA GLY A 101 3.54 8.94 18.13
C GLY A 101 3.01 8.80 16.70
N GLU A 102 3.87 8.63 15.68
CA GLU A 102 3.44 8.40 14.29
C GLU A 102 2.65 7.10 14.14
N ILE A 103 3.11 6.02 14.79
CA ILE A 103 2.40 4.74 14.83
C ILE A 103 0.99 4.92 15.40
N THR A 104 0.90 5.57 16.56
CA THR A 104 -0.36 5.82 17.26
C THR A 104 -1.31 6.66 16.42
N GLU A 105 -0.83 7.70 15.76
CA GLU A 105 -1.64 8.56 14.89
C GLU A 105 -2.17 7.79 13.67
N ILE A 106 -1.34 6.97 13.04
CA ILE A 106 -1.77 6.15 11.90
C ILE A 106 -2.86 5.17 12.34
N ILE A 107 -2.64 4.43 13.43
CA ILE A 107 -3.58 3.42 13.92
C ILE A 107 -4.90 4.06 14.34
N LYS A 108 -4.87 5.20 15.04
CA LYS A 108 -6.05 5.93 15.51
C LYS A 108 -7.04 6.27 14.39
N ASN A 109 -6.56 6.47 13.16
CA ASN A 109 -7.43 6.76 12.01
C ASN A 109 -8.28 5.55 11.56
N TYR A 110 -7.95 4.36 12.02
CA TYR A 110 -8.61 3.09 11.62
C TYR A 110 -9.12 2.29 12.83
N ASP A 111 -8.98 2.81 14.05
CA ASP A 111 -9.27 2.08 15.29
C ASP A 111 -10.54 2.65 15.95
N GLU A 112 -11.66 2.00 15.69
CA GLU A 112 -12.96 2.36 16.29
C GLU A 112 -13.04 2.02 17.79
N ALA A 113 -12.20 1.09 18.26
CA ALA A 113 -12.27 0.54 19.62
C ALA A 113 -11.22 1.11 20.59
N GLU A 114 -10.52 2.18 20.21
CA GLU A 114 -9.44 2.81 20.99
C GLU A 114 -8.31 1.87 21.43
N VAL A 115 -8.05 0.82 20.64
CA VAL A 115 -6.97 -0.16 20.89
C VAL A 115 -5.58 0.49 20.75
N TYR A 116 -5.49 1.58 19.98
CA TYR A 116 -4.25 2.34 19.81
C TYR A 116 -3.60 2.74 21.15
N LYS A 117 -4.40 3.00 22.20
CA LYS A 117 -3.86 3.32 23.54
C LYS A 117 -3.07 2.16 24.14
N GLY A 118 -3.54 0.92 23.92
CA GLY A 118 -2.85 -0.26 24.38
C GLY A 118 -1.53 -0.50 23.64
N ILE A 119 -1.55 -0.28 22.32
CA ILE A 119 -0.33 -0.36 21.49
C ILE A 119 0.67 0.71 21.89
N GLU A 120 0.24 1.95 22.09
CA GLU A 120 1.07 3.06 22.56
C GLU A 120 1.77 2.73 23.89
N GLN A 121 1.03 2.19 24.85
CA GLN A 121 1.58 1.77 26.14
C GLN A 121 2.66 0.69 26.00
N ILE A 122 2.43 -0.33 25.18
CA ILE A 122 3.40 -1.40 24.94
C ILE A 122 4.65 -0.84 24.25
N LEU A 123 4.49 0.00 23.21
CA LEU A 123 5.63 0.59 22.51
C LEU A 123 6.44 1.52 23.43
N THR A 124 5.78 2.33 24.26
CA THR A 124 6.45 3.19 25.25
C THR A 124 7.23 2.37 26.27
N ARG A 125 6.70 1.23 26.73
CA ARG A 125 7.45 0.30 27.58
C ARG A 125 8.66 -0.28 26.86
N GLY A 126 8.52 -0.62 25.58
CA GLY A 126 9.63 -1.07 24.75
C GLY A 126 10.76 -0.05 24.62
N GLU A 127 10.43 1.24 24.54
CA GLU A 127 11.44 2.31 24.57
C GLU A 127 12.14 2.39 25.93
N ALA A 128 11.40 2.17 27.02
CA ALA A 128 11.91 2.26 28.37
C ALA A 128 12.76 1.04 28.78
N VAL A 129 12.64 -0.13 28.12
CA VAL A 129 13.32 -1.37 28.49
C VAL A 129 14.85 -1.23 28.52
N ARG A 130 15.39 -0.32 27.73
CA ARG A 130 16.83 0.00 27.69
C ARG A 130 17.33 0.70 28.95
N PHE A 131 16.43 1.28 29.73
CA PHE A 131 16.77 2.10 30.91
C PHE A 131 16.25 1.51 32.23
N ALA A 132 15.20 0.67 32.14
CA ALA A 132 14.59 0.03 33.29
C ALA A 132 14.36 -1.46 32.98
N PRO A 133 14.86 -2.40 33.82
CA PRO A 133 14.63 -3.81 33.60
C PRO A 133 13.14 -4.15 33.75
N ILE A 134 12.58 -4.80 32.71
CA ILE A 134 11.22 -5.32 32.69
C ILE A 134 11.28 -6.82 32.87
N SER A 135 10.33 -7.41 33.59
CA SER A 135 10.30 -8.85 33.80
C SER A 135 9.95 -9.59 32.49
N SER A 136 10.51 -10.79 32.30
CA SER A 136 10.18 -11.62 31.13
C SER A 136 8.69 -11.94 31.05
N GLN A 137 8.02 -12.10 32.18
CA GLN A 137 6.59 -12.35 32.23
C GLN A 137 5.76 -11.16 31.71
N GLU A 138 6.17 -9.95 32.03
CA GLU A 138 5.50 -8.74 31.55
C GLU A 138 5.71 -8.55 30.06
N ALA A 139 6.93 -8.79 29.55
CA ALA A 139 7.23 -8.74 28.14
C ALA A 139 6.41 -9.79 27.35
N GLN A 140 6.26 -11.01 27.89
CA GLN A 140 5.42 -12.04 27.27
C GLN A 140 3.93 -11.66 27.26
N ASN A 141 3.43 -11.03 28.33
CA ASN A 141 2.06 -10.53 28.36
C ASN A 141 1.83 -9.42 27.32
N ASP A 142 2.81 -8.54 27.14
CA ASP A 142 2.76 -7.49 26.10
C ASP A 142 2.81 -8.08 24.69
N LEU A 143 3.58 -9.15 24.48
CA LEU A 143 3.60 -9.87 23.20
C LEU A 143 2.27 -10.52 22.88
N LEU A 144 1.58 -11.08 23.85
CA LEU A 144 0.22 -11.60 23.67
C LEU A 144 -0.78 -10.47 23.43
N GLY A 145 -0.65 -9.38 24.18
CA GLY A 145 -1.51 -8.20 24.02
C GLY A 145 -1.42 -7.58 22.63
N ILE A 146 -0.20 -7.44 22.10
CA ILE A 146 -0.01 -6.86 20.75
C ILE A 146 -0.62 -7.73 19.66
N LYS A 147 -0.57 -9.07 19.79
CA LYS A 147 -1.23 -9.99 18.86
C LYS A 147 -2.75 -9.72 18.81
N GLN A 148 -3.38 -9.65 19.97
CA GLN A 148 -4.82 -9.39 20.08
C GLN A 148 -5.19 -8.00 19.51
N PHE A 149 -4.35 -7.00 19.77
CA PHE A 149 -4.57 -5.65 19.24
C PHE A 149 -4.46 -5.59 17.73
N LEU A 150 -3.45 -6.24 17.13
CA LEU A 150 -3.28 -6.29 15.68
C LEU A 150 -4.42 -7.04 14.99
N GLU A 151 -4.94 -8.13 15.58
CA GLU A 151 -6.12 -8.83 15.07
C GLU A 151 -7.35 -7.93 15.02
N LYS A 152 -7.58 -7.18 16.10
CA LYS A 152 -8.72 -6.28 16.19
C LYS A 152 -8.65 -5.16 15.17
N ILE A 153 -7.50 -4.51 15.06
CA ILE A 153 -7.28 -3.45 14.07
C ILE A 153 -7.36 -4.00 12.65
N ASP A 154 -6.88 -5.23 12.40
CA ASP A 154 -6.99 -5.84 11.06
C ASP A 154 -8.45 -5.97 10.62
N GLY A 155 -9.35 -6.30 11.55
CA GLY A 155 -10.79 -6.32 11.33
C GLY A 155 -11.38 -4.94 11.00
N ASP A 156 -11.00 -3.92 11.76
CA ASP A 156 -11.51 -2.56 11.61
C ASP A 156 -10.95 -1.86 10.34
N TRP A 157 -9.77 -2.26 9.90
CA TRP A 157 -9.07 -1.70 8.72
C TRP A 157 -9.55 -2.30 7.38
N SER A 158 -10.58 -3.13 7.35
CA SER A 158 -11.02 -3.90 6.17
C SER A 158 -11.90 -3.13 5.19
#